data_d5f5cdecd953acc2f77bc1ebc726b5f6
#
_entry.id   d5f5cdecd953acc2f77bc1ebc726b5f6
#
_cell.length_a   1.000
_cell.length_b   1.000
_cell.length_c   1.000
_cell.angle_alpha   90.00
_cell.angle_beta   90.00
_cell.angle_gamma   90.00
#
_symmetry.space_group_name_H-M   'P 1'
#
loop_
_entity.id
_entity.type
_entity.pdbx_description
1 polymer ?
#
loop_
_entity_poly.entity_id
_entity_poly.type
_entity_poly.pdbx_seq_one_letter_code
_entity_poly.pdbx_strand_id
1 'polypeptide(L)'
;MDELRNEPILLAHHPLCGRFDDHLLTIRGRKVCRGCVTVYPTFLVMLVLLFVGRPTFEAAFFASLLQFSFQLLRFVTSGRGLSIIFNMVLGSSLAMATYSAIVCPPDLRIYVYPFIITVIVVFEYLKGRRMLKRCKECPSYASYPRCAREPTRSED
;
A
#
# COMPACT_ATOMS: atom_id res chain seq x y z
N MET A 1 -25.99 3.42 -15.11
CA MET A 1 -25.68 3.18 -13.68
C MET A 1 -24.70 2.03 -13.45
N ASP A 2 -24.50 1.14 -14.43
CA ASP A 2 -23.57 0.02 -14.29
C ASP A 2 -22.08 0.38 -14.48
N GLU A 3 -21.78 1.46 -15.18
CA GLU A 3 -20.39 1.93 -15.37
C GLU A 3 -19.73 2.38 -14.07
N LEU A 4 -20.43 3.07 -13.19
CA LEU A 4 -19.93 3.50 -11.87
C LEU A 4 -19.72 2.34 -10.90
N ARG A 5 -20.29 1.18 -11.18
CA ARG A 5 -20.17 -0.03 -10.36
C ARG A 5 -18.84 -0.75 -10.56
N ASN A 6 -18.20 -0.53 -11.70
CA ASN A 6 -16.94 -1.15 -12.10
C ASN A 6 -15.73 -0.21 -12.01
N GLU A 7 -15.92 1.07 -11.70
CA GLU A 7 -14.80 1.99 -11.49
C GLU A 7 -14.37 2.02 -10.01
N PRO A 8 -13.22 1.45 -9.67
CA PRO A 8 -12.70 1.52 -8.31
C PRO A 8 -11.94 2.84 -8.11
N ILE A 9 -12.65 3.94 -8.10
CA ILE A 9 -12.07 5.29 -8.04
C ILE A 9 -11.39 5.58 -6.70
N LEU A 10 -11.75 4.89 -5.63
CA LEU A 10 -11.26 5.21 -4.28
C LEU A 10 -10.42 4.12 -3.61
N LEU A 11 -10.45 2.88 -4.06
CA LEU A 11 -9.85 1.75 -3.34
C LEU A 11 -8.99 0.81 -4.20
N ALA A 12 -8.71 1.14 -5.45
CA ALA A 12 -7.80 0.37 -6.29
C ALA A 12 -6.73 1.28 -6.92
N HIS A 13 -5.50 1.06 -6.50
CA HIS A 13 -4.31 1.72 -7.05
C HIS A 13 -3.79 1.03 -8.32
N HIS A 14 -4.54 0.07 -8.86
CA HIS A 14 -4.13 -0.77 -9.97
C HIS A 14 -5.12 -0.70 -11.12
N PRO A 15 -4.65 -0.82 -12.38
CA PRO A 15 -5.54 -1.07 -13.49
C PRO A 15 -6.37 -2.33 -13.23
N LEU A 16 -7.65 -2.30 -13.60
CA LEU A 16 -8.58 -3.43 -13.41
C LEU A 16 -8.41 -4.54 -14.47
N CYS A 17 -7.25 -4.66 -15.06
CA CYS A 17 -6.99 -5.73 -16.03
C CYS A 17 -6.77 -7.07 -15.32
N GLY A 18 -7.13 -8.19 -15.99
CA GLY A 18 -7.08 -9.55 -15.42
C GLY A 18 -5.72 -9.99 -14.87
N ARG A 19 -4.62 -9.34 -15.25
CA ARG A 19 -3.29 -9.58 -14.68
C ARG A 19 -3.15 -9.17 -13.21
N PHE A 20 -4.06 -8.34 -12.72
CA PHE A 20 -4.06 -7.88 -11.33
C PHE A 20 -5.22 -8.46 -10.49
N ASP A 21 -5.99 -9.41 -11.04
CA ASP A 21 -7.09 -10.06 -10.32
C ASP A 21 -6.61 -10.76 -9.04
N ASP A 22 -5.37 -11.26 -9.01
CA ASP A 22 -4.75 -11.82 -7.80
C ASP A 22 -4.64 -10.82 -6.63
N HIS A 23 -4.72 -9.54 -6.91
CA HIS A 23 -4.63 -8.45 -5.92
C HIS A 23 -6.02 -7.89 -5.53
N LEU A 24 -7.08 -8.37 -6.19
CA LEU A 24 -8.44 -7.91 -5.96
C LEU A 24 -9.20 -8.88 -5.05
N LEU A 25 -10.02 -8.33 -4.18
CA LEU A 25 -11.03 -9.05 -3.39
C LEU A 25 -12.41 -8.58 -3.84
N THR A 26 -13.31 -9.52 -4.03
CA THR A 26 -14.71 -9.19 -4.32
C THR A 26 -15.50 -9.16 -3.01
N ILE A 27 -15.86 -7.95 -2.54
CA ILE A 27 -16.65 -7.75 -1.33
C ILE A 27 -18.01 -7.16 -1.74
N ARG A 28 -19.09 -7.90 -1.50
CA ARG A 28 -20.47 -7.49 -1.86
C ARG A 28 -20.60 -7.08 -3.33
N GLY A 29 -19.97 -7.82 -4.24
CA GLY A 29 -20.01 -7.55 -5.68
C GLY A 29 -19.14 -6.40 -6.16
N ARG A 30 -18.33 -5.77 -5.28
CA ARG A 30 -17.37 -4.72 -5.64
C ARG A 30 -15.96 -5.27 -5.59
N LYS A 31 -15.17 -5.00 -6.63
CA LYS A 31 -13.75 -5.33 -6.65
C LYS A 31 -12.97 -4.30 -5.83
N VAL A 32 -12.29 -4.74 -4.79
CA VAL A 32 -11.53 -3.89 -3.87
C VAL A 32 -10.08 -4.38 -3.81
N CYS A 33 -9.11 -3.46 -3.81
CA CYS A 33 -7.71 -3.83 -3.66
C CYS A 33 -7.46 -4.46 -2.29
N ARG A 34 -6.95 -5.69 -2.28
CA ARG A 34 -6.60 -6.42 -1.05
C ARG A 34 -5.63 -5.63 -0.17
N GLY A 35 -4.67 -4.92 -0.79
CA GLY A 35 -3.72 -4.08 -0.06
C GLY A 35 -4.43 -2.94 0.68
N CYS A 36 -5.35 -2.25 0.03
CA CYS A 36 -6.07 -1.13 0.64
C CYS A 36 -6.93 -1.58 1.83
N VAL A 37 -7.66 -2.71 1.67
CA VAL A 37 -8.53 -3.26 2.73
C VAL A 37 -7.72 -3.73 3.95
N THR A 38 -6.47 -4.10 3.80
CA THR A 38 -5.62 -4.51 4.92
C THR A 38 -4.83 -3.35 5.52
N VAL A 39 -4.25 -2.49 4.68
CA VAL A 39 -3.38 -1.38 5.14
C VAL A 39 -4.16 -0.32 5.91
N TYR A 40 -5.29 0.18 5.35
CA TYR A 40 -6.00 1.29 5.98
C TYR A 40 -6.63 0.95 7.33
N PRO A 41 -7.35 -0.18 7.50
CA PRO A 41 -7.86 -0.54 8.83
C PRO A 41 -6.75 -0.76 9.84
N THR A 42 -5.65 -1.43 9.45
CA THR A 42 -4.51 -1.63 10.35
C THR A 42 -3.88 -0.30 10.75
N PHE A 43 -3.71 0.63 9.80
CA PHE A 43 -3.21 1.97 10.07
C PHE A 43 -4.08 2.69 11.10
N LEU A 44 -5.40 2.73 10.90
CA LEU A 44 -6.32 3.42 11.80
C LEU A 44 -6.34 2.81 13.20
N VAL A 45 -6.44 1.48 13.30
CA VAL A 45 -6.44 0.78 14.60
C VAL A 45 -5.13 1.03 15.34
N MET A 46 -3.99 0.87 14.67
CA MET A 46 -2.68 1.11 15.27
C MET A 46 -2.50 2.56 15.68
N LEU A 47 -2.97 3.51 14.88
CA LEU A 47 -2.88 4.93 15.23
C LEU A 47 -3.67 5.24 16.51
N VAL A 48 -4.89 4.71 16.64
CA VAL A 48 -5.69 4.85 17.87
C VAL A 48 -4.96 4.22 19.07
N LEU A 49 -4.42 3.01 18.93
CA LEU A 49 -3.67 2.34 20.00
C LEU A 49 -2.44 3.13 20.43
N LEU A 50 -1.73 3.78 19.50
CA LEU A 50 -0.58 4.63 19.80
C LEU A 50 -0.97 5.89 20.58
N PHE A 51 -2.10 6.53 20.24
CA PHE A 51 -2.60 7.67 21.01
C PHE A 51 -3.09 7.31 22.40
N VAL A 52 -3.62 6.11 22.60
CA VAL A 52 -4.02 5.59 23.92
C VAL A 52 -2.78 5.17 24.72
N GLY A 53 -1.87 4.40 24.12
CA GLY A 53 -0.68 3.87 24.80
C GLY A 53 0.44 4.89 25.03
N ARG A 54 0.45 5.98 24.26
CA ARG A 54 1.42 7.11 24.37
C ARG A 54 2.88 6.66 24.48
N PRO A 55 3.39 5.81 23.58
CA PRO A 55 4.80 5.46 23.59
C PRO A 55 5.69 6.69 23.38
N THR A 56 6.96 6.59 23.80
CA THR A 56 7.93 7.67 23.55
C THR A 56 8.16 7.84 22.05
N PHE A 57 8.59 9.05 21.66
CA PHE A 57 8.95 9.35 20.27
C PHE A 57 9.95 8.33 19.72
N GLU A 58 11.03 8.07 20.46
CA GLU A 58 12.10 7.17 20.05
C GLU A 58 11.58 5.74 19.82
N ALA A 59 10.78 5.22 20.74
CA ALA A 59 10.22 3.88 20.63
C ALA A 59 9.35 3.73 19.38
N ALA A 60 8.47 4.70 19.11
CA ALA A 60 7.61 4.67 17.93
C ALA A 60 8.41 4.87 16.63
N PHE A 61 9.39 5.76 16.63
CA PHE A 61 10.24 6.05 15.48
C PHE A 61 11.09 4.84 15.07
N PHE A 62 11.85 4.26 16.02
CA PHE A 62 12.68 3.09 15.73
C PHE A 62 11.85 1.86 15.39
N ALA A 63 10.69 1.64 16.02
CA ALA A 63 9.77 0.57 15.65
C ALA A 63 9.24 0.75 14.22
N SER A 64 8.94 1.98 13.79
CA SER A 64 8.54 2.26 12.41
C SER A 64 9.64 1.90 11.41
N LEU A 65 10.89 2.27 11.70
CA LEU A 65 12.04 1.95 10.86
C LEU A 65 12.26 0.45 10.73
N LEU A 66 12.21 -0.27 11.85
CA LEU A 66 12.34 -1.72 11.86
C LEU A 66 11.27 -2.39 11.01
N GLN A 67 10.02 -1.96 11.13
CA GLN A 67 8.91 -2.49 10.34
C GLN A 67 9.03 -2.13 8.84
N PHE A 68 9.49 -0.92 8.51
CA PHE A 68 9.80 -0.56 7.12
C PHE A 68 10.93 -1.41 6.54
N SER A 69 11.99 -1.66 7.31
CA SER A 69 13.09 -2.53 6.89
C SER A 69 12.59 -3.95 6.63
N PHE A 70 11.67 -4.44 7.44
CA PHE A 70 11.02 -5.75 7.23
C PHE A 70 10.27 -5.83 5.88
N GLN A 71 9.75 -4.69 5.36
CA GLN A 71 9.13 -4.66 4.03
C GLN A 71 10.10 -4.99 2.89
N LEU A 72 11.42 -4.85 3.10
CA LEU A 72 12.42 -5.23 2.10
C LEU A 72 12.39 -6.75 1.84
N LEU A 73 12.04 -7.56 2.83
CA LEU A 73 11.87 -9.01 2.66
C LEU A 73 10.78 -9.38 1.66
N ARG A 74 9.79 -8.50 1.47
CA ARG A 74 8.76 -8.67 0.44
C ARG A 74 9.35 -8.76 -0.97
N PHE A 75 10.56 -8.27 -1.19
CA PHE A 75 11.22 -8.33 -2.50
C PHE A 75 11.73 -9.74 -2.82
N VAL A 76 11.99 -10.54 -1.79
CA VAL A 76 12.56 -11.89 -1.91
C VAL A 76 11.50 -12.96 -1.71
N THR A 77 10.45 -12.67 -0.95
CA THR A 77 9.40 -13.65 -0.60
C THR A 77 8.15 -13.46 -1.46
N SER A 78 7.58 -14.56 -1.94
CA SER A 78 6.31 -14.59 -2.67
C SER A 78 5.33 -15.54 -2.00
N GLY A 79 4.08 -15.08 -1.78
CA GLY A 79 3.01 -15.91 -1.18
C GLY A 79 1.78 -15.07 -0.86
N ARG A 80 0.57 -15.64 -1.07
CA ARG A 80 -0.70 -14.91 -0.82
C ARG A 80 -0.87 -14.54 0.66
N GLY A 81 -0.60 -15.47 1.58
CA GLY A 81 -0.71 -15.23 3.02
C GLY A 81 0.32 -14.22 3.54
N LEU A 82 1.58 -14.35 3.12
CA LEU A 82 2.66 -13.41 3.42
C LEU A 82 2.34 -11.99 2.96
N SER A 83 1.67 -11.85 1.82
CA SER A 83 1.25 -10.53 1.32
C SER A 83 0.29 -9.80 2.26
N ILE A 84 -0.60 -10.51 2.96
CA ILE A 84 -1.51 -9.92 3.95
C ILE A 84 -0.70 -9.44 5.16
N ILE A 85 0.19 -10.28 5.68
CA ILE A 85 1.06 -9.94 6.82
C ILE A 85 1.91 -8.70 6.49
N PHE A 86 2.54 -8.67 5.33
CA PHE A 86 3.30 -7.49 4.89
C PHE A 86 2.46 -6.23 4.77
N ASN A 87 1.21 -6.32 4.34
CA ASN A 87 0.31 -5.17 4.27
C ASN A 87 -0.08 -4.68 5.68
N MET A 88 -0.31 -5.59 6.63
CA MET A 88 -0.57 -5.22 8.03
C MET A 88 0.66 -4.55 8.66
N VAL A 89 1.86 -5.12 8.47
CA VAL A 89 3.11 -4.51 8.93
C VAL A 89 3.31 -3.14 8.30
N LEU A 90 2.98 -2.95 7.02
CA LEU A 90 3.04 -1.65 6.35
C LEU A 90 2.07 -0.64 6.98
N GLY A 91 0.81 -1.04 7.22
CA GLY A 91 -0.17 -0.18 7.88
C GLY A 91 0.28 0.24 9.28
N SER A 92 0.82 -0.71 10.04
CA SER A 92 1.38 -0.46 11.37
C SER A 92 2.60 0.48 11.34
N SER A 93 3.54 0.28 10.41
CA SER A 93 4.72 1.13 10.27
C SER A 93 4.37 2.56 9.89
N LEU A 94 3.39 2.73 8.98
CA LEU A 94 2.87 4.06 8.62
C LEU A 94 2.20 4.76 9.80
N ALA A 95 1.44 4.04 10.63
CA ALA A 95 0.82 4.58 11.84
C ALA A 95 1.89 5.06 12.84
N MET A 96 2.92 4.24 13.07
CA MET A 96 4.03 4.61 13.95
C MET A 96 4.84 5.80 13.42
N ALA A 97 5.11 5.86 12.12
CA ALA A 97 5.77 7.00 11.48
C ALA A 97 4.93 8.28 11.63
N THR A 98 3.61 8.20 11.39
CA THR A 98 2.68 9.31 11.54
C THR A 98 2.61 9.79 12.99
N TYR A 99 2.47 8.87 13.94
CA TYR A 99 2.49 9.18 15.37
C TYR A 99 3.82 9.87 15.76
N SER A 100 4.96 9.30 15.35
CA SER A 100 6.28 9.86 15.61
C SER A 100 6.42 11.29 15.06
N ALA A 101 5.89 11.54 13.86
CA ALA A 101 5.89 12.89 13.29
C ALA A 101 5.08 13.88 14.14
N ILE A 102 3.94 13.44 14.71
CA ILE A 102 3.07 14.29 15.54
C ILE A 102 3.73 14.61 16.89
N VAL A 103 4.30 13.60 17.55
CA VAL A 103 4.91 13.78 18.90
C VAL A 103 6.37 14.17 18.87
N CYS A 104 6.94 14.38 17.67
CA CYS A 104 8.35 14.73 17.47
C CYS A 104 8.73 16.01 18.21
N PRO A 105 9.82 16.03 19.02
CA PRO A 105 10.39 17.23 19.61
C PRO A 105 10.70 18.28 18.53
N PRO A 106 10.48 19.59 18.81
CA PRO A 106 10.64 20.67 17.83
C PRO A 106 12.04 20.72 17.18
N ASP A 107 13.07 20.46 17.97
CA ASP A 107 14.49 20.44 17.58
C ASP A 107 14.83 19.32 16.59
N LEU A 108 14.11 18.20 16.64
CA LEU A 108 14.34 17.05 15.76
C LEU A 108 13.50 17.09 14.48
N ARG A 109 12.49 17.94 14.39
CA ARG A 109 11.54 17.96 13.24
C ARG A 109 12.22 18.17 11.89
N ILE A 110 13.24 19.03 11.86
CA ILE A 110 13.99 19.35 10.64
C ILE A 110 14.68 18.12 10.03
N TYR A 111 15.00 17.12 10.84
CA TYR A 111 15.61 15.86 10.38
C TYR A 111 14.59 14.76 10.16
N VAL A 112 13.61 14.64 11.07
CA VAL A 112 12.64 13.54 11.08
C VAL A 112 11.66 13.65 9.92
N TYR A 113 11.12 14.82 9.62
CA TYR A 113 10.14 15.00 8.56
C TYR A 113 10.72 14.72 7.17
N PRO A 114 11.86 15.29 6.75
CA PRO A 114 12.46 14.94 5.47
C PRO A 114 12.81 13.47 5.37
N PHE A 115 13.26 12.86 6.46
CA PHE A 115 13.59 11.44 6.50
C PHE A 115 12.34 10.56 6.26
N ILE A 116 11.24 10.79 6.99
CA ILE A 116 9.98 10.05 6.81
C ILE A 116 9.45 10.23 5.39
N ILE A 117 9.44 11.45 4.86
CA ILE A 117 9.00 11.75 3.50
C ILE A 117 9.85 11.00 2.49
N THR A 118 11.18 11.01 2.64
CA THR A 118 12.09 10.30 1.75
C THR A 118 11.81 8.80 1.74
N VAL A 119 11.62 8.18 2.92
CA VAL A 119 11.29 6.75 3.03
C VAL A 119 10.00 6.43 2.30
N ILE A 120 8.95 7.23 2.50
CA ILE A 120 7.65 7.03 1.83
C ILE A 120 7.79 7.18 0.31
N VAL A 121 8.46 8.23 -0.16
CA VAL A 121 8.67 8.49 -1.59
C VAL A 121 9.44 7.37 -2.26
N VAL A 122 10.54 6.91 -1.64
CA VAL A 122 11.34 5.80 -2.16
C VAL A 122 10.51 4.52 -2.21
N PHE A 123 9.72 4.23 -1.18
CA PHE A 123 8.87 3.05 -1.13
C PHE A 123 7.80 3.08 -2.24
N GLU A 124 7.09 4.19 -2.41
CA GLU A 124 6.08 4.35 -3.46
C GLU A 124 6.70 4.31 -4.87
N TYR A 125 7.88 4.89 -5.05
CA TYR A 125 8.63 4.81 -6.31
C TYR A 125 9.00 3.35 -6.67
N LEU A 126 9.54 2.59 -5.72
CA LEU A 126 9.90 1.18 -5.96
C LEU A 126 8.67 0.33 -6.26
N LYS A 127 7.56 0.57 -5.57
CA LYS A 127 6.27 -0.08 -5.81
C LYS A 127 5.73 0.26 -7.20
N GLY A 128 5.72 1.54 -7.57
CA GLY A 128 5.28 2.01 -8.88
C GLY A 128 6.11 1.42 -10.02
N ARG A 129 7.44 1.39 -9.86
CA ARG A 129 8.35 0.80 -10.84
C ARG A 129 8.08 -0.70 -11.08
N ARG A 130 7.77 -1.45 -10.02
CA ARG A 130 7.37 -2.88 -10.16
C ARG A 130 6.08 -3.06 -10.93
N MET A 131 5.09 -2.23 -10.63
CA MET A 131 3.81 -2.27 -11.33
C MET A 131 3.97 -1.95 -12.82
N LEU A 132 4.73 -0.91 -13.11
CA LEU A 132 5.02 -0.50 -14.49
C LEU A 132 5.77 -1.60 -15.25
N LYS A 133 6.72 -2.30 -14.61
CA LYS A 133 7.41 -3.44 -15.23
C LYS A 133 6.41 -4.52 -15.65
N ARG A 134 5.49 -4.91 -14.79
CA ARG A 134 4.44 -5.90 -15.11
C ARG A 134 3.52 -5.44 -16.24
N CYS A 135 3.19 -4.14 -16.28
CA CYS A 135 2.41 -3.58 -17.37
C CYS A 135 3.16 -3.63 -18.70
N LYS A 136 4.45 -3.28 -18.71
CA LYS A 136 5.30 -3.33 -19.93
C LYS A 136 5.45 -4.73 -20.52
N GLU A 137 5.39 -5.75 -19.70
CA GLU A 137 5.40 -7.17 -20.11
C GLU A 137 4.03 -7.66 -20.64
N CYS A 138 3.01 -6.78 -20.65
CA CYS A 138 1.67 -7.14 -21.13
C CYS A 138 1.55 -6.93 -22.63
N PRO A 139 1.00 -7.89 -23.40
CA PRO A 139 0.75 -7.74 -24.85
C PRO A 139 -0.13 -6.54 -25.18
N SER A 140 -1.09 -6.22 -24.30
CA SER A 140 -2.01 -5.11 -24.45
C SER A 140 -1.44 -3.76 -24.00
N TYR A 141 -0.15 -3.67 -23.63
CA TYR A 141 0.45 -2.42 -23.16
C TYR A 141 0.40 -1.30 -24.20
N ALA A 142 0.47 -1.63 -25.49
CA ALA A 142 0.37 -0.65 -26.58
C ALA A 142 -0.98 0.11 -26.59
N SER A 143 -2.04 -0.48 -26.02
CA SER A 143 -3.37 0.14 -25.89
C SER A 143 -3.60 0.82 -24.53
N TYR A 144 -2.59 0.98 -23.69
CA TYR A 144 -2.71 1.70 -22.42
C TYR A 144 -3.13 3.17 -22.66
N PRO A 145 -4.07 3.77 -21.91
CA PRO A 145 -4.79 3.23 -20.73
C PRO A 145 -6.09 2.46 -21.06
N ARG A 146 -6.45 2.26 -22.33
CA ARG A 146 -7.70 1.59 -22.72
C ARG A 146 -7.75 0.13 -22.24
N CYS A 147 -6.62 -0.57 -22.27
CA CYS A 147 -6.52 -1.96 -21.78
C CYS A 147 -6.93 -2.12 -20.30
N ALA A 148 -6.90 -1.04 -19.52
CA ALA A 148 -7.32 -1.07 -18.13
C ALA A 148 -8.86 -1.01 -17.97
N ARG A 149 -9.58 -0.59 -19.00
CA ARG A 149 -11.05 -0.43 -19.01
C ARG A 149 -11.79 -1.60 -19.65
N GLU A 150 -11.12 -2.35 -20.51
CA GLU A 150 -11.72 -3.53 -21.14
C GLU A 150 -11.53 -4.74 -20.22
N PRO A 151 -12.62 -5.36 -19.71
CA PRO A 151 -12.50 -6.67 -19.10
C PRO A 151 -11.94 -7.61 -20.15
N THR A 152 -10.84 -8.29 -19.84
CA THR A 152 -10.28 -9.32 -20.74
C THR A 152 -11.41 -10.30 -21.06
N ARG A 153 -11.87 -10.26 -22.32
CA ARG A 153 -12.76 -11.25 -22.86
C ARG A 153 -12.01 -12.57 -22.69
N SER A 154 -12.50 -13.43 -21.80
CA SER A 154 -12.06 -14.82 -21.75
C SER A 154 -12.35 -15.38 -23.15
N GLU A 155 -11.31 -15.63 -23.90
CA GLU A 155 -11.42 -16.49 -25.07
C GLU A 155 -11.76 -17.89 -24.51
N ASP A 156 -13.05 -18.23 -24.59
CA ASP A 156 -13.54 -19.60 -24.46
C ASP A 156 -13.13 -20.42 -25.69
#